data_3396a67f147cb9472396f78015b7486e
#
_entry.id   3396a67f147cb9472396f78015b7486e
#
_cell.length_a   1.000
_cell.length_b   1.000
_cell.length_c   1.000
_cell.angle_alpha   90.00
_cell.angle_beta   90.00
_cell.angle_gamma   90.00
#
_symmetry.space_group_name_H-M   'P 1'
#
loop_
_entity.id
_entity.type
_entity.pdbx_description
1 polymer ?
#
loop_
_entity_poly.entity_id
_entity_poly.type
_entity_poly.pdbx_seq_one_letter_code
_entity_poly.pdbx_strand_id
1 'polypeptide(L)'
;MTRWTYGLCCLLAALPLGAGAQTAPDRLDLTTLDQGMTGPRAQVLVLGTVHLSGMPASFKPAALDGLLDRLALFCPEIVTIETESGEECDMAARHPARYGADYCPSTDAARAATGLDVPAALAEADKMLKAWPAAPTPAQRRRLAATFLAANDHASSYVQWLQLPEAERRAGDGLDAKLVEMLGKIGKRNNENYRIAARLAARLGLQRVYPVDNHTGDRMDLPDMKAFVRSIEAAWATAGPAMKTRGQQEDVLAAAGDLLPLYRYINTPAGLKVLADANVSASLRHTSPDGYPQMFVAGWEIRNLRMVANVRETFRERPGARVLSVVGSSHKPWFDAWLGQMQGVDIVDVEAVLK
;
A
#
# COMPACT_ATOMS: atom_id res chain seq x y z
N MET A 1 53.79 8.60 56.43
CA MET A 1 53.19 7.31 56.00
C MET A 1 52.89 7.42 54.57
N THR A 2 53.75 6.86 53.76
CA THR A 2 53.83 6.99 52.29
C THR A 2 53.05 5.86 51.64
N ARG A 3 52.08 6.16 50.79
CA ARG A 3 51.43 5.14 49.94
C ARG A 3 51.76 5.44 48.46
N TRP A 4 52.49 4.56 47.87
CA TRP A 4 52.75 4.50 46.44
C TRP A 4 51.59 3.82 45.74
N THR A 5 51.07 4.43 44.69
CA THR A 5 50.14 3.79 43.76
C THR A 5 50.84 3.63 42.40
N TYR A 6 51.06 2.38 42.00
CA TYR A 6 51.57 2.02 40.68
C TYR A 6 50.49 2.14 39.64
N GLY A 7 50.70 3.03 38.67
CA GLY A 7 49.89 3.08 37.46
C GLY A 7 50.37 2.04 36.46
N LEU A 8 49.52 1.09 36.14
CA LEU A 8 49.77 0.08 35.10
C LEU A 8 49.30 0.62 33.75
N CYS A 9 50.25 1.07 32.89
CA CYS A 9 49.97 1.40 31.51
C CYS A 9 49.83 0.11 30.70
N CYS A 10 48.61 -0.27 30.33
CA CYS A 10 48.39 -1.30 29.31
C CYS A 10 48.65 -0.72 27.92
N LEU A 11 49.77 -0.99 27.33
CA LEU A 11 50.04 -0.84 25.91
C LEU A 11 49.25 -1.92 25.15
N LEU A 12 48.12 -1.55 24.55
CA LEU A 12 47.43 -2.37 23.58
C LEU A 12 48.16 -2.26 22.23
N ALA A 13 48.97 -3.29 21.92
CA ALA A 13 49.52 -3.47 20.58
C ALA A 13 48.36 -3.72 19.59
N ALA A 14 48.09 -2.77 18.71
CA ALA A 14 47.19 -2.98 17.58
C ALA A 14 47.84 -3.93 16.57
N LEU A 15 47.45 -5.17 16.58
CA LEU A 15 47.75 -6.11 15.50
C LEU A 15 46.87 -5.70 14.28
N PRO A 16 47.45 -5.61 13.07
CA PRO A 16 46.63 -5.41 11.88
C PRO A 16 45.80 -6.69 11.66
N LEU A 17 44.50 -6.61 11.89
CA LEU A 17 43.54 -7.57 11.40
C LEU A 17 43.60 -7.55 9.88
N GLY A 18 44.33 -8.50 9.28
CA GLY A 18 44.25 -8.77 7.86
C GLY A 18 42.78 -9.00 7.51
N ALA A 19 42.22 -8.15 6.68
CA ALA A 19 40.92 -8.34 6.07
C ALA A 19 41.02 -9.56 5.13
N GLY A 20 41.02 -10.78 5.70
CA GLY A 20 40.64 -11.96 4.94
C GLY A 20 39.21 -11.72 4.48
N ALA A 21 38.98 -11.69 3.17
CA ALA A 21 37.64 -11.75 2.61
C ALA A 21 36.97 -12.99 3.21
N GLN A 22 36.16 -12.80 4.25
CA GLN A 22 35.26 -13.85 4.71
C GLN A 22 34.32 -14.09 3.52
N THR A 23 34.50 -15.25 2.87
CA THR A 23 33.50 -15.79 1.98
C THR A 23 32.21 -15.78 2.78
N ALA A 24 31.21 -15.00 2.32
CA ALA A 24 29.91 -15.00 2.96
C ALA A 24 29.47 -16.45 3.11
N PRO A 25 28.99 -16.86 4.31
CA PRO A 25 28.52 -18.23 4.49
C PRO A 25 27.51 -18.52 3.37
N ASP A 26 27.56 -19.73 2.80
CA ASP A 26 26.57 -20.20 1.82
C ASP A 26 25.18 -19.95 2.38
N ARG A 27 24.55 -18.87 1.93
CA ARG A 27 23.19 -18.56 2.35
C ARG A 27 22.25 -19.41 1.54
N LEU A 28 21.34 -20.10 2.22
CA LEU A 28 20.25 -20.79 1.56
C LEU A 28 19.47 -19.81 0.68
N ASP A 29 19.43 -20.08 -0.61
CA ASP A 29 18.58 -19.33 -1.56
C ASP A 29 17.15 -19.85 -1.46
N LEU A 30 16.30 -19.09 -0.75
CA LEU A 30 14.91 -19.46 -0.54
C LEU A 30 14.10 -19.47 -1.84
N THR A 31 14.53 -18.74 -2.89
CA THR A 31 13.82 -18.71 -4.16
C THR A 31 13.91 -20.03 -4.94
N THR A 32 14.76 -20.94 -4.50
CA THR A 32 14.91 -22.26 -5.11
C THR A 32 14.03 -23.33 -4.47
N LEU A 33 13.39 -23.04 -3.33
CA LEU A 33 12.64 -24.03 -2.56
C LEU A 33 11.36 -24.51 -3.25
N ASP A 34 10.83 -23.74 -4.17
CA ASP A 34 9.63 -24.11 -4.93
C ASP A 34 9.94 -24.70 -6.31
N GLN A 35 11.19 -25.03 -6.57
CA GLN A 35 11.58 -25.80 -7.77
C GLN A 35 10.89 -27.18 -7.74
N GLY A 36 10.13 -27.48 -8.79
CA GLY A 36 9.32 -28.70 -8.85
C GLY A 36 8.00 -28.62 -8.08
N MET A 37 7.58 -27.42 -7.64
CA MET A 37 6.26 -27.21 -7.05
C MET A 37 5.16 -27.81 -7.93
N THR A 38 4.21 -28.53 -7.33
CA THR A 38 3.00 -29.02 -7.99
C THR A 38 1.87 -28.02 -7.82
N GLY A 39 1.06 -27.83 -8.87
CA GLY A 39 -0.04 -26.88 -8.87
C GLY A 39 0.35 -25.48 -9.39
N PRO A 40 -0.63 -24.58 -9.53
CA PRO A 40 -0.42 -23.26 -10.11
C PRO A 40 0.29 -22.30 -9.14
N ARG A 41 1.18 -21.48 -9.67
CA ARG A 41 1.80 -20.37 -8.95
C ARG A 41 0.87 -19.15 -8.97
N ALA A 42 0.82 -18.42 -7.87
CA ALA A 42 0.09 -17.15 -7.83
C ALA A 42 0.81 -16.11 -8.70
N GLN A 43 0.04 -15.36 -9.48
CA GLN A 43 0.53 -14.28 -10.33
C GLN A 43 0.23 -12.94 -9.70
N VAL A 44 1.24 -12.20 -9.32
CA VAL A 44 1.08 -10.89 -8.67
C VAL A 44 1.57 -9.80 -9.60
N LEU A 45 0.64 -8.93 -10.01
CA LEU A 45 0.91 -7.70 -10.75
C LEU A 45 0.93 -6.54 -9.75
N VAL A 46 2.07 -5.90 -9.56
CA VAL A 46 2.18 -4.70 -8.75
C VAL A 46 2.11 -3.48 -9.66
N LEU A 47 1.07 -2.66 -9.50
CA LEU A 47 0.91 -1.40 -10.20
C LEU A 47 1.35 -0.25 -9.29
N GLY A 48 2.48 0.35 -9.62
CA GLY A 48 2.89 1.62 -9.02
C GLY A 48 2.01 2.76 -9.51
N THR A 49 1.53 3.60 -8.59
CA THR A 49 0.66 4.73 -8.91
C THR A 49 1.28 6.06 -8.52
N VAL A 50 0.80 7.14 -9.14
CA VAL A 50 0.93 8.50 -8.61
C VAL A 50 -0.22 8.76 -7.65
N HIS A 51 -0.06 9.67 -6.70
CA HIS A 51 -1.18 10.11 -5.88
C HIS A 51 -2.13 10.96 -6.72
N LEU A 52 -3.26 10.38 -7.12
CA LEU A 52 -4.25 11.07 -7.95
C LEU A 52 -4.83 12.33 -7.30
N SER A 53 -4.71 12.47 -5.98
CA SER A 53 -5.06 13.71 -5.26
C SER A 53 -4.23 14.92 -5.67
N GLY A 54 -3.04 14.71 -6.19
CA GLY A 54 -2.15 15.75 -6.74
C GLY A 54 -2.40 16.09 -8.21
N MET A 55 -3.35 15.42 -8.88
CA MET A 55 -3.65 15.67 -10.27
C MET A 55 -4.25 17.07 -10.47
N PRO A 56 -4.00 17.73 -11.63
CA PRO A 56 -4.53 19.07 -11.90
C PRO A 56 -6.06 19.09 -11.89
N ALA A 57 -6.64 20.27 -11.67
CA ALA A 57 -8.09 20.44 -11.62
C ALA A 57 -8.81 20.03 -12.94
N SER A 58 -8.08 19.98 -14.05
CA SER A 58 -8.57 19.51 -15.35
C SER A 58 -8.68 18.00 -15.47
N PHE A 59 -8.13 17.24 -14.50
CA PHE A 59 -8.17 15.78 -14.52
C PHE A 59 -9.61 15.26 -14.58
N LYS A 60 -9.82 14.36 -15.52
CA LYS A 60 -11.09 13.65 -15.67
C LYS A 60 -10.88 12.15 -15.46
N PRO A 61 -11.74 11.47 -14.68
CA PRO A 61 -11.60 10.02 -14.43
C PRO A 61 -11.56 9.15 -15.69
N ALA A 62 -12.11 9.61 -16.80
CA ALA A 62 -12.04 8.92 -18.10
C ALA A 62 -10.60 8.82 -18.65
N ALA A 63 -9.69 9.68 -18.21
CA ALA A 63 -8.26 9.58 -18.55
C ALA A 63 -7.60 8.26 -18.08
N LEU A 64 -8.25 7.54 -17.17
CA LEU A 64 -7.81 6.23 -16.68
C LEU A 64 -8.41 5.05 -17.47
N ASP A 65 -9.31 5.29 -18.43
CA ASP A 65 -10.05 4.18 -19.05
C ASP A 65 -9.12 3.25 -19.82
N GLY A 66 -8.14 3.79 -20.57
CA GLY A 66 -7.10 2.99 -21.23
C GLY A 66 -6.29 2.12 -20.28
N LEU A 67 -5.93 2.66 -19.10
CA LEU A 67 -5.27 1.90 -18.04
C LEU A 67 -6.17 0.77 -17.52
N LEU A 68 -7.43 1.07 -17.21
CA LEU A 68 -8.38 0.09 -16.70
C LEU A 68 -8.65 -1.03 -17.71
N ASP A 69 -8.65 -0.73 -19.00
CA ASP A 69 -8.79 -1.74 -20.06
C ASP A 69 -7.62 -2.73 -20.03
N ARG A 70 -6.38 -2.25 -19.91
CA ARG A 70 -5.21 -3.11 -19.80
C ARG A 70 -5.22 -3.98 -18.55
N LEU A 71 -5.54 -3.37 -17.39
CA LEU A 71 -5.64 -4.09 -16.13
C LEU A 71 -6.77 -5.14 -16.14
N ALA A 72 -7.88 -4.86 -16.83
CA ALA A 72 -8.99 -5.82 -16.96
C ALA A 72 -8.59 -7.04 -17.79
N LEU A 73 -7.70 -6.90 -18.79
CA LEU A 73 -7.16 -8.04 -19.56
C LEU A 73 -6.30 -8.98 -18.71
N PHE A 74 -5.61 -8.45 -17.68
CA PHE A 74 -4.92 -9.29 -16.69
C PHE A 74 -5.91 -10.14 -15.88
N CYS A 75 -7.16 -9.69 -15.78
CA CYS A 75 -8.26 -10.39 -15.13
C CYS A 75 -7.95 -10.78 -13.65
N PRO A 76 -7.60 -9.84 -12.78
CA PRO A 76 -7.30 -10.13 -11.38
C PRO A 76 -8.53 -10.64 -10.65
N GLU A 77 -8.32 -11.62 -9.76
CA GLU A 77 -9.34 -12.19 -8.86
C GLU A 77 -9.30 -11.50 -7.49
N ILE A 78 -8.17 -10.88 -7.18
CA ILE A 78 -7.92 -10.14 -5.95
C ILE A 78 -7.30 -8.79 -6.33
N VAL A 79 -7.80 -7.71 -5.74
CA VAL A 79 -7.24 -6.36 -5.90
C VAL A 79 -6.91 -5.84 -4.50
N THR A 80 -5.63 -5.52 -4.25
CA THR A 80 -5.19 -4.91 -2.99
C THR A 80 -4.93 -3.42 -3.17
N ILE A 81 -5.08 -2.65 -2.09
CA ILE A 81 -4.97 -1.18 -2.09
C ILE A 81 -4.17 -0.68 -0.88
N GLU A 82 -3.47 0.42 -1.07
CA GLU A 82 -2.73 1.13 -0.04
C GLU A 82 -3.70 1.96 0.82
N THR A 83 -4.24 1.33 1.84
CA THR A 83 -5.04 1.93 2.92
C THR A 83 -5.10 0.96 4.10
N GLU A 84 -5.36 1.48 5.29
CA GLU A 84 -5.46 0.71 6.52
C GLU A 84 -6.71 -0.18 6.51
N SER A 85 -6.60 -1.36 7.12
CA SER A 85 -7.73 -2.25 7.31
C SER A 85 -8.63 -1.82 8.47
N GLY A 86 -9.88 -2.29 8.49
CA GLY A 86 -10.77 -2.06 9.62
C GLY A 86 -10.25 -2.66 10.92
N GLU A 87 -9.56 -3.80 10.87
CA GLU A 87 -8.91 -4.42 12.02
C GLU A 87 -7.81 -3.55 12.60
N GLU A 88 -6.96 -2.97 11.75
CA GLU A 88 -5.93 -2.03 12.19
C GLU A 88 -6.55 -0.77 12.78
N CYS A 89 -7.60 -0.24 12.17
CA CYS A 89 -8.33 0.91 12.67
C CYS A 89 -8.96 0.66 14.05
N ASP A 90 -9.58 -0.52 14.27
CA ASP A 90 -10.12 -0.91 15.57
C ASP A 90 -9.01 -1.05 16.63
N MET A 91 -7.90 -1.70 16.27
CA MET A 91 -6.75 -1.85 17.14
C MET A 91 -6.16 -0.48 17.51
N ALA A 92 -5.95 0.42 16.54
CA ALA A 92 -5.43 1.76 16.78
C ALA A 92 -6.36 2.60 17.66
N ALA A 93 -7.68 2.52 17.45
CA ALA A 93 -8.68 3.21 18.26
C ALA A 93 -8.69 2.78 19.73
N ARG A 94 -8.30 1.53 20.03
CA ARG A 94 -8.15 1.02 21.41
C ARG A 94 -6.88 1.54 22.09
N HIS A 95 -5.94 2.09 21.33
CA HIS A 95 -4.66 2.61 21.84
C HIS A 95 -4.41 4.08 21.42
N PRO A 96 -5.33 5.02 21.73
CA PRO A 96 -5.25 6.40 21.23
C PRO A 96 -4.02 7.15 21.75
N ALA A 97 -3.50 6.80 22.92
CA ALA A 97 -2.26 7.39 23.44
C ALA A 97 -1.03 7.03 22.58
N ARG A 98 -1.10 5.91 21.87
CA ARG A 98 0.00 5.44 21.02
C ARG A 98 -0.15 5.89 19.56
N TYR A 99 -1.35 5.81 18.99
CA TYR A 99 -1.58 6.02 17.56
C TYR A 99 -2.28 7.35 17.25
N GLY A 100 -2.80 8.05 18.25
CA GLY A 100 -3.64 9.23 18.06
C GLY A 100 -5.13 8.86 17.97
N ALA A 101 -5.98 9.85 18.25
CA ALA A 101 -7.44 9.66 18.22
C ALA A 101 -7.98 9.61 16.77
N ASP A 102 -7.25 10.21 15.82
CA ASP A 102 -7.68 10.39 14.44
C ASP A 102 -6.88 9.52 13.46
N TYR A 103 -6.41 8.34 13.93
CA TYR A 103 -5.62 7.41 13.10
C TYR A 103 -6.41 6.94 11.87
N CYS A 104 -7.68 6.63 12.02
CA CYS A 104 -8.60 6.28 10.94
C CYS A 104 -9.84 7.19 10.94
N PRO A 105 -10.57 7.27 9.80
CA PRO A 105 -11.86 7.95 9.75
C PRO A 105 -12.87 7.37 10.75
N SER A 106 -13.75 8.23 11.31
CA SER A 106 -14.84 7.77 12.18
C SER A 106 -15.85 6.91 11.44
N THR A 107 -16.29 5.82 12.08
CA THR A 107 -17.38 4.95 11.62
C THR A 107 -18.72 5.26 12.29
N ASP A 108 -18.83 6.32 13.10
CA ASP A 108 -20.04 6.63 13.90
C ASP A 108 -21.32 6.69 13.07
N ALA A 109 -21.26 7.29 11.88
CA ALA A 109 -22.42 7.36 11.00
C ALA A 109 -22.88 5.97 10.53
N ALA A 110 -21.93 5.13 10.13
CA ALA A 110 -22.22 3.78 9.68
C ALA A 110 -22.69 2.88 10.84
N ARG A 111 -22.07 3.03 12.01
CA ARG A 111 -22.51 2.35 13.24
C ARG A 111 -23.94 2.75 13.62
N ALA A 112 -24.28 4.03 13.54
CA ALA A 112 -25.65 4.49 13.82
C ALA A 112 -26.68 3.90 12.84
N ALA A 113 -26.32 3.79 11.55
CA ALA A 113 -27.21 3.25 10.51
C ALA A 113 -27.35 1.71 10.54
N THR A 114 -26.29 0.99 10.92
CA THR A 114 -26.24 -0.48 10.86
C THR A 114 -26.37 -1.16 12.21
N GLY A 115 -26.09 -0.45 13.31
CA GLY A 115 -25.97 -1.03 14.65
C GLY A 115 -24.67 -1.82 14.88
N LEU A 116 -23.74 -1.83 13.91
CA LEU A 116 -22.51 -2.61 13.96
C LEU A 116 -21.30 -1.72 14.31
N ASP A 117 -20.49 -2.14 15.27
CA ASP A 117 -19.12 -1.62 15.44
C ASP A 117 -18.17 -2.29 14.44
N VAL A 118 -16.91 -1.84 14.39
CA VAL A 118 -15.95 -2.33 13.40
C VAL A 118 -15.75 -3.85 13.45
N PRO A 119 -15.50 -4.50 14.61
CA PRO A 119 -15.35 -5.95 14.67
C PRO A 119 -16.61 -6.72 14.23
N ALA A 120 -17.79 -6.29 14.66
CA ALA A 120 -19.04 -6.91 14.26
C ALA A 120 -19.32 -6.74 12.75
N ALA A 121 -18.98 -5.57 12.20
CA ALA A 121 -19.14 -5.28 10.77
C ALA A 121 -18.18 -6.11 9.90
N LEU A 122 -16.94 -6.31 10.32
CA LEU A 122 -15.99 -7.20 9.65
C LEU A 122 -16.54 -8.63 9.61
N ALA A 123 -16.96 -9.16 10.76
CA ALA A 123 -17.54 -10.50 10.84
C ALA A 123 -18.81 -10.67 9.98
N GLU A 124 -19.71 -9.69 9.99
CA GLU A 124 -20.93 -9.71 9.17
C GLU A 124 -20.61 -9.60 7.68
N ALA A 125 -19.63 -8.75 7.27
CA ALA A 125 -19.18 -8.66 5.88
C ALA A 125 -18.65 -10.00 5.38
N ASP A 126 -17.80 -10.68 6.15
CA ASP A 126 -17.26 -11.98 5.80
C ASP A 126 -18.33 -13.05 5.70
N LYS A 127 -19.29 -13.05 6.63
CA LYS A 127 -20.45 -13.95 6.59
C LYS A 127 -21.30 -13.71 5.35
N MET A 128 -21.59 -12.45 5.01
CA MET A 128 -22.35 -12.09 3.81
C MET A 128 -21.61 -12.55 2.54
N LEU A 129 -20.30 -12.35 2.45
CA LEU A 129 -19.49 -12.73 1.30
C LEU A 129 -19.39 -14.25 1.13
N LYS A 130 -19.30 -15.02 2.21
CA LYS A 130 -19.32 -16.50 2.17
C LYS A 130 -20.64 -17.04 1.61
N ALA A 131 -21.76 -16.34 1.87
CA ALA A 131 -23.09 -16.70 1.38
C ALA A 131 -23.54 -15.85 0.18
N TRP A 132 -22.59 -15.19 -0.53
CA TRP A 132 -22.96 -14.24 -1.57
C TRP A 132 -23.57 -14.92 -2.78
N PRO A 133 -24.76 -14.51 -3.23
CA PRO A 133 -25.42 -15.14 -4.36
C PRO A 133 -24.75 -14.77 -5.68
N ALA A 134 -24.89 -15.64 -6.67
CA ALA A 134 -24.37 -15.38 -8.03
C ALA A 134 -25.05 -14.15 -8.69
N ALA A 135 -26.32 -13.89 -8.36
CA ALA A 135 -27.10 -12.74 -8.82
C ALA A 135 -27.63 -11.93 -7.62
N PRO A 136 -26.82 -11.08 -7.01
CA PRO A 136 -27.21 -10.29 -5.85
C PRO A 136 -28.23 -9.23 -6.20
N THR A 137 -29.24 -9.07 -5.35
CA THR A 137 -30.23 -7.99 -5.47
C THR A 137 -29.64 -6.63 -5.11
N PRO A 138 -30.25 -5.53 -5.57
CA PRO A 138 -29.84 -4.17 -5.13
C PRO A 138 -29.88 -3.99 -3.61
N ALA A 139 -30.85 -4.60 -2.92
CA ALA A 139 -30.94 -4.57 -1.46
C ALA A 139 -29.75 -5.24 -0.78
N GLN A 140 -29.31 -6.40 -1.28
CA GLN A 140 -28.12 -7.08 -0.75
C GLN A 140 -26.86 -6.24 -0.96
N ARG A 141 -26.71 -5.60 -2.13
CA ARG A 141 -25.57 -4.72 -2.39
C ARG A 141 -25.57 -3.49 -1.48
N ARG A 142 -26.72 -2.83 -1.27
CA ARG A 142 -26.81 -1.70 -0.33
C ARG A 142 -26.45 -2.15 1.10
N ARG A 143 -26.97 -3.28 1.54
CA ARG A 143 -26.65 -3.82 2.86
C ARG A 143 -25.16 -4.11 3.02
N LEU A 144 -24.52 -4.76 2.03
CA LEU A 144 -23.08 -5.04 2.08
C LEU A 144 -22.26 -3.74 2.03
N ALA A 145 -22.67 -2.74 1.23
CA ALA A 145 -22.03 -1.43 1.21
C ALA A 145 -22.09 -0.73 2.58
N ALA A 146 -23.23 -0.74 3.26
CA ALA A 146 -23.39 -0.20 4.60
C ALA A 146 -22.51 -0.94 5.63
N THR A 147 -22.46 -2.26 5.53
CA THR A 147 -21.63 -3.12 6.40
C THR A 147 -20.14 -2.81 6.19
N PHE A 148 -19.68 -2.64 4.96
CA PHE A 148 -18.29 -2.22 4.68
C PHE A 148 -17.97 -0.83 5.23
N LEU A 149 -18.90 0.14 5.17
CA LEU A 149 -18.68 1.45 5.80
C LEU A 149 -18.55 1.33 7.32
N ALA A 150 -19.35 0.47 7.95
CA ALA A 150 -19.26 0.19 9.38
C ALA A 150 -17.95 -0.55 9.75
N ALA A 151 -17.42 -1.37 8.84
CA ALA A 151 -16.13 -2.03 8.94
C ALA A 151 -14.92 -1.11 8.61
N ASN A 152 -15.14 0.19 8.37
CA ASN A 152 -14.14 1.16 7.88
C ASN A 152 -13.51 0.80 6.52
N ASP A 153 -14.15 -0.03 5.72
CA ASP A 153 -13.73 -0.40 4.36
C ASP A 153 -14.49 0.42 3.31
N HIS A 154 -14.08 1.67 3.16
CA HIS A 154 -14.72 2.61 2.26
C HIS A 154 -14.59 2.20 0.78
N ALA A 155 -13.48 1.57 0.42
CA ALA A 155 -13.23 1.19 -0.97
C ALA A 155 -14.09 0.01 -1.39
N SER A 156 -14.24 -1.03 -0.56
CA SER A 156 -15.17 -2.15 -0.84
C SER A 156 -16.63 -1.71 -0.82
N SER A 157 -16.99 -0.77 0.07
CA SER A 157 -18.31 -0.16 0.05
C SER A 157 -18.59 0.52 -1.30
N TYR A 158 -17.59 1.26 -1.82
CA TYR A 158 -17.72 1.93 -3.11
C TYR A 158 -17.76 0.94 -4.29
N VAL A 159 -17.09 -0.22 -4.20
CA VAL A 159 -17.25 -1.31 -5.18
C VAL A 159 -18.71 -1.75 -5.28
N GLN A 160 -19.38 -1.97 -4.14
CA GLN A 160 -20.80 -2.37 -4.11
C GLN A 160 -21.71 -1.26 -4.66
N TRP A 161 -21.41 0.00 -4.32
CA TRP A 161 -22.13 1.16 -4.84
C TRP A 161 -22.04 1.29 -6.36
N LEU A 162 -20.85 1.09 -6.94
CA LEU A 162 -20.64 1.15 -8.38
C LEU A 162 -21.39 0.05 -9.15
N GLN A 163 -21.59 -1.11 -8.55
CA GLN A 163 -22.30 -2.24 -9.15
C GLN A 163 -23.84 -2.12 -9.04
N LEU A 164 -24.36 -1.12 -8.30
CA LEU A 164 -25.78 -0.83 -8.31
C LEU A 164 -26.17 -0.13 -9.62
N PRO A 165 -27.33 -0.49 -10.23
CA PRO A 165 -27.97 0.34 -11.23
C PRO A 165 -28.14 1.79 -10.71
N GLU A 166 -28.08 2.79 -11.57
CA GLU A 166 -28.14 4.19 -11.14
C GLU A 166 -29.38 4.51 -10.33
N ALA A 167 -30.55 4.02 -10.76
CA ALA A 167 -31.82 4.18 -10.05
C ALA A 167 -31.85 3.55 -8.65
N GLU A 168 -30.97 2.57 -8.38
CA GLU A 168 -30.84 1.88 -7.10
C GLU A 168 -29.73 2.48 -6.20
N ARG A 169 -29.01 3.49 -6.67
CA ARG A 169 -28.04 4.25 -5.88
C ARG A 169 -28.73 5.24 -4.97
N ARG A 170 -29.48 4.74 -4.01
CA ARG A 170 -30.33 5.49 -3.10
C ARG A 170 -30.29 4.91 -1.70
N ALA A 171 -30.88 5.61 -0.73
CA ALA A 171 -31.05 5.11 0.64
C ALA A 171 -31.94 3.86 0.70
N GLY A 172 -31.65 2.98 1.64
CA GLY A 172 -32.35 1.73 1.91
C GLY A 172 -31.39 0.64 2.43
N ASP A 173 -31.93 -0.38 3.06
CA ASP A 173 -31.23 -1.60 3.44
C ASP A 173 -29.94 -1.38 4.27
N GLY A 174 -29.98 -0.47 5.22
CA GLY A 174 -28.82 -0.10 6.06
C GLY A 174 -27.99 1.07 5.53
N LEU A 175 -28.15 1.48 4.27
CA LEU A 175 -27.62 2.75 3.75
C LEU A 175 -28.63 3.87 4.01
N ASP A 176 -28.37 4.73 5.00
CA ASP A 176 -29.18 5.95 5.19
C ASP A 176 -28.71 7.08 4.25
N ALA A 177 -29.40 8.22 4.30
CA ALA A 177 -29.10 9.37 3.45
C ALA A 177 -27.67 9.93 3.68
N LYS A 178 -27.16 9.84 4.93
CA LYS A 178 -25.81 10.30 5.29
C LYS A 178 -24.73 9.41 4.68
N LEU A 179 -24.94 8.09 4.69
CA LEU A 179 -24.04 7.12 4.06
C LEU A 179 -24.06 7.24 2.53
N VAL A 180 -25.24 7.49 1.94
CA VAL A 180 -25.34 7.75 0.50
C VAL A 180 -24.56 9.02 0.13
N GLU A 181 -24.68 10.09 0.93
CA GLU A 181 -23.88 11.31 0.73
C GLU A 181 -22.37 11.03 0.84
N MET A 182 -21.96 10.21 1.80
CA MET A 182 -20.56 9.78 1.98
C MET A 182 -20.05 9.06 0.73
N LEU A 183 -20.80 8.09 0.19
CA LEU A 183 -20.46 7.39 -1.06
C LEU A 183 -20.39 8.34 -2.26
N GLY A 184 -21.28 9.32 -2.31
CA GLY A 184 -21.23 10.40 -3.30
C GLY A 184 -19.96 11.25 -3.20
N LYS A 185 -19.50 11.55 -1.98
CA LYS A 185 -18.23 12.26 -1.73
C LYS A 185 -17.01 11.40 -2.12
N ILE A 186 -17.02 10.11 -1.79
CA ILE A 186 -15.99 9.15 -2.21
C ILE A 186 -15.88 9.14 -3.73
N GLY A 187 -17.01 9.07 -4.43
CA GLY A 187 -17.07 9.09 -5.89
C GLY A 187 -16.50 10.36 -6.54
N LYS A 188 -16.34 11.46 -5.79
CA LYS A 188 -15.74 12.71 -6.26
C LYS A 188 -14.25 12.84 -5.96
N ARG A 189 -13.70 12.02 -5.05
CA ARG A 189 -12.29 12.08 -4.68
C ARG A 189 -11.41 11.55 -5.81
N ASN A 190 -10.36 12.28 -6.12
CA ASN A 190 -9.28 11.79 -6.96
C ASN A 190 -8.31 11.01 -6.06
N ASN A 191 -8.51 9.70 -6.01
CA ASN A 191 -7.68 8.78 -5.25
C ASN A 191 -7.67 7.43 -5.97
N GLU A 192 -6.53 6.79 -6.04
CA GLU A 192 -6.27 5.56 -6.79
C GLU A 192 -7.10 4.38 -6.29
N ASN A 193 -7.37 4.30 -4.98
CA ASN A 193 -8.19 3.23 -4.40
C ASN A 193 -9.62 3.25 -4.96
N TYR A 194 -10.15 4.45 -5.25
CA TYR A 194 -11.50 4.60 -5.81
C TYR A 194 -11.51 4.66 -7.33
N ARG A 195 -10.56 5.40 -7.94
CA ARG A 195 -10.54 5.66 -9.38
C ARG A 195 -9.96 4.52 -10.21
N ILE A 196 -9.08 3.72 -9.61
CA ILE A 196 -8.46 2.56 -10.28
C ILE A 196 -9.01 1.28 -9.66
N ALA A 197 -8.67 0.98 -8.41
CA ALA A 197 -8.94 -0.32 -7.80
C ALA A 197 -10.44 -0.62 -7.68
N ALA A 198 -11.25 0.27 -7.07
CA ALA A 198 -12.67 0.02 -6.89
C ALA A 198 -13.44 0.01 -8.24
N ARG A 199 -13.09 0.90 -9.20
CA ARG A 199 -13.69 0.87 -10.54
C ARG A 199 -13.37 -0.41 -11.28
N LEU A 200 -12.12 -0.87 -11.23
CA LEU A 200 -11.73 -2.13 -11.86
C LEU A 200 -12.42 -3.32 -11.20
N ALA A 201 -12.43 -3.38 -9.87
CA ALA A 201 -13.10 -4.45 -9.12
C ALA A 201 -14.60 -4.51 -9.46
N ALA A 202 -15.28 -3.35 -9.50
CA ALA A 202 -16.68 -3.29 -9.90
C ALA A 202 -16.91 -3.77 -11.34
N ARG A 203 -16.04 -3.37 -12.29
CA ARG A 203 -16.09 -3.79 -13.70
C ARG A 203 -15.92 -5.30 -13.86
N LEU A 204 -15.06 -5.91 -13.04
CA LEU A 204 -14.80 -7.35 -13.04
C LEU A 204 -15.81 -8.16 -12.21
N GLY A 205 -16.78 -7.51 -11.58
CA GLY A 205 -17.76 -8.18 -10.73
C GLY A 205 -17.22 -8.67 -9.39
N LEU A 206 -16.02 -8.20 -8.98
CA LEU A 206 -15.45 -8.51 -7.67
C LEU A 206 -16.28 -7.83 -6.56
N GLN A 207 -16.37 -8.45 -5.40
CA GLN A 207 -17.25 -7.97 -4.34
C GLN A 207 -16.54 -7.00 -3.38
N ARG A 208 -15.21 -7.01 -3.34
CA ARG A 208 -14.39 -6.17 -2.47
C ARG A 208 -13.00 -5.91 -3.08
N VAL A 209 -12.30 -4.96 -2.50
CA VAL A 209 -10.85 -4.80 -2.58
C VAL A 209 -10.25 -5.04 -1.18
N TYR A 210 -8.93 -5.23 -1.09
CA TYR A 210 -8.28 -5.61 0.17
C TYR A 210 -7.33 -4.52 0.62
N PRO A 211 -7.62 -3.82 1.73
CA PRO A 211 -6.70 -2.90 2.38
C PRO A 211 -5.44 -3.66 2.85
N VAL A 212 -4.25 -3.13 2.55
CA VAL A 212 -2.99 -3.79 2.92
C VAL A 212 -1.98 -2.87 3.58
N ASP A 213 -2.26 -1.59 3.71
CA ASP A 213 -1.35 -0.65 4.37
C ASP A 213 -1.28 -0.86 5.88
N ASN A 214 -0.19 -0.43 6.50
CA ASN A 214 0.00 -0.54 7.94
C ASN A 214 0.99 0.51 8.46
N HIS A 215 0.47 1.53 9.10
CA HIS A 215 1.22 2.63 9.71
C HIS A 215 1.56 2.41 11.19
N THR A 216 1.25 1.26 11.76
CA THR A 216 1.50 1.00 13.20
C THR A 216 2.97 1.01 13.59
N GLY A 217 3.87 0.95 12.61
CA GLY A 217 5.32 1.04 12.79
C GLY A 217 5.91 2.43 12.61
N ASP A 218 5.15 3.40 12.14
CA ASP A 218 5.66 4.72 11.80
C ASP A 218 5.91 5.59 13.04
N ARG A 219 5.28 5.28 14.15
CA ARG A 219 5.47 6.03 15.39
C ARG A 219 6.84 5.74 15.99
N MET A 220 7.63 6.78 16.07
CA MET A 220 8.91 6.81 16.79
C MET A 220 8.80 7.71 18.01
N ASP A 221 9.45 7.32 19.12
CA ASP A 221 9.60 8.16 20.30
C ASP A 221 10.90 8.95 20.15
N LEU A 222 10.79 10.11 19.52
CA LEU A 222 11.93 10.99 19.24
C LEU A 222 11.84 12.26 20.06
N PRO A 223 12.96 12.72 20.63
CA PRO A 223 13.01 13.95 21.43
C PRO A 223 12.73 15.21 20.59
N ASP A 224 13.08 15.21 19.31
CA ASP A 224 12.83 16.33 18.37
C ASP A 224 12.36 15.83 17.00
N MET A 225 11.05 15.69 16.84
CA MET A 225 10.42 15.32 15.57
C MET A 225 10.70 16.35 14.45
N LYS A 226 10.85 17.64 14.79
CA LYS A 226 11.17 18.67 13.77
C LYS A 226 12.58 18.50 13.24
N ALA A 227 13.54 18.15 14.11
CA ALA A 227 14.91 17.86 13.66
C ALA A 227 14.93 16.60 12.75
N PHE A 228 14.15 15.58 13.10
CA PHE A 228 13.95 14.38 12.26
C PHE A 228 13.48 14.78 10.86
N VAL A 229 12.38 15.53 10.74
CA VAL A 229 11.83 15.95 9.45
C VAL A 229 12.85 16.75 8.65
N ARG A 230 13.50 17.77 9.27
CA ARG A 230 14.54 18.56 8.57
C ARG A 230 15.69 17.72 8.06
N SER A 231 16.10 16.70 8.81
CA SER A 231 17.20 15.81 8.42
C SER A 231 16.84 14.95 7.20
N ILE A 232 15.60 14.46 7.14
CA ILE A 232 15.07 13.71 5.99
C ILE A 232 14.98 14.63 4.75
N GLU A 233 14.41 15.82 4.91
CA GLU A 233 14.28 16.79 3.80
C GLU A 233 15.66 17.17 3.23
N ALA A 234 16.66 17.38 4.09
CA ALA A 234 18.03 17.66 3.67
C ALA A 234 18.64 16.48 2.90
N ALA A 235 18.38 15.25 3.32
CA ALA A 235 18.82 14.06 2.59
C ALA A 235 18.15 13.98 1.20
N TRP A 236 16.86 14.17 1.11
CA TRP A 236 16.09 14.12 -0.15
C TRP A 236 16.46 15.24 -1.11
N ALA A 237 16.83 16.41 -0.61
CA ALA A 237 17.29 17.54 -1.43
C ALA A 237 18.48 17.16 -2.33
N THR A 238 19.31 16.21 -1.93
CA THR A 238 20.45 15.72 -2.74
C THR A 238 20.03 15.03 -4.03
N ALA A 239 18.83 14.46 -4.07
CA ALA A 239 18.22 13.84 -5.25
C ALA A 239 17.35 14.82 -6.07
N GLY A 240 17.25 16.08 -5.65
CA GLY A 240 16.38 17.10 -6.22
C GLY A 240 16.48 17.24 -7.75
N PRO A 241 17.65 17.27 -8.39
CA PRO A 241 17.76 17.38 -9.84
C PRO A 241 17.09 16.21 -10.59
N ALA A 242 17.32 14.97 -10.15
CA ALA A 242 16.72 13.78 -10.77
C ALA A 242 15.19 13.74 -10.56
N MET A 243 14.74 14.07 -9.36
CA MET A 243 13.31 14.17 -9.03
C MET A 243 12.61 15.27 -9.83
N LYS A 244 13.26 16.42 -10.03
CA LYS A 244 12.73 17.50 -10.87
C LYS A 244 12.56 17.05 -12.32
N THR A 245 13.56 16.39 -12.90
CA THR A 245 13.48 15.87 -14.28
C THR A 245 12.34 14.85 -14.42
N ARG A 246 12.22 13.94 -13.44
CA ARG A 246 11.12 12.97 -13.38
C ARG A 246 9.77 13.68 -13.30
N GLY A 247 9.59 14.63 -12.38
CA GLY A 247 8.35 15.39 -12.20
C GLY A 247 7.92 16.14 -13.47
N GLN A 248 8.86 16.79 -14.16
CA GLN A 248 8.59 17.46 -15.43
C GLN A 248 8.05 16.50 -16.50
N GLN A 249 8.61 15.29 -16.58
CA GLN A 249 8.13 14.26 -17.52
C GLN A 249 6.73 13.75 -17.11
N GLU A 250 6.49 13.54 -15.82
CA GLU A 250 5.18 13.16 -15.29
C GLU A 250 4.11 14.22 -15.59
N ASP A 251 4.43 15.51 -15.40
CA ASP A 251 3.52 16.62 -15.69
C ASP A 251 3.12 16.66 -17.18
N VAL A 252 4.09 16.46 -18.09
CA VAL A 252 3.82 16.38 -19.53
C VAL A 252 2.89 15.21 -19.86
N LEU A 253 3.14 14.03 -19.30
CA LEU A 253 2.34 12.85 -19.53
C LEU A 253 0.94 12.97 -18.89
N ALA A 254 0.85 13.59 -17.71
CA ALA A 254 -0.41 13.82 -17.02
C ALA A 254 -1.33 14.80 -17.78
N ALA A 255 -0.75 15.76 -18.50
CA ALA A 255 -1.51 16.74 -19.30
C ALA A 255 -2.07 16.17 -20.62
N ALA A 256 -1.65 14.98 -21.05
CA ALA A 256 -2.00 14.41 -22.35
C ALA A 256 -3.45 13.91 -22.48
N GLY A 257 -4.23 13.90 -21.40
CA GLY A 257 -5.64 13.47 -21.40
C GLY A 257 -5.87 11.94 -21.35
N ASP A 258 -4.87 11.14 -21.66
CA ASP A 258 -4.81 9.68 -21.41
C ASP A 258 -3.63 9.40 -20.47
N LEU A 259 -3.89 8.74 -19.36
CA LEU A 259 -2.87 8.46 -18.34
C LEU A 259 -2.13 7.13 -18.55
N LEU A 260 -2.51 6.31 -19.50
CA LEU A 260 -1.80 5.05 -19.76
C LEU A 260 -0.29 5.28 -20.04
N PRO A 261 0.14 6.29 -20.83
CA PRO A 261 1.56 6.60 -21.01
C PRO A 261 2.27 7.01 -19.71
N LEU A 262 1.58 7.74 -18.82
CA LEU A 262 2.12 8.08 -17.50
C LEU A 262 2.35 6.83 -16.66
N TYR A 263 1.37 5.92 -16.59
CA TYR A 263 1.47 4.67 -15.85
C TYR A 263 2.55 3.73 -16.42
N ARG A 264 2.74 3.71 -17.73
CA ARG A 264 3.89 3.03 -18.34
C ARG A 264 5.21 3.62 -17.85
N TYR A 265 5.36 4.94 -17.91
CA TYR A 265 6.59 5.65 -17.54
C TYR A 265 6.97 5.43 -16.07
N ILE A 266 6.03 5.64 -15.13
CA ILE A 266 6.31 5.55 -13.70
C ILE A 266 6.59 4.12 -13.21
N ASN A 267 6.21 3.11 -13.99
CA ASN A 267 6.44 1.71 -13.68
C ASN A 267 7.68 1.12 -14.37
N THR A 268 8.41 1.91 -15.17
CA THR A 268 9.68 1.45 -15.75
C THR A 268 10.75 1.25 -14.66
N PRO A 269 11.67 0.28 -14.81
CA PRO A 269 12.78 0.08 -13.88
C PRO A 269 13.59 1.36 -13.65
N ALA A 270 13.83 2.15 -14.70
CA ALA A 270 14.55 3.41 -14.63
C ALA A 270 13.79 4.46 -13.79
N GLY A 271 12.47 4.59 -14.01
CA GLY A 271 11.62 5.50 -13.24
C GLY A 271 11.54 5.12 -11.76
N LEU A 272 11.39 3.83 -11.47
CA LEU A 272 11.35 3.30 -10.11
C LEU A 272 12.69 3.48 -9.39
N LYS A 273 13.81 3.32 -10.10
CA LYS A 273 15.14 3.53 -9.54
C LYS A 273 15.35 4.97 -9.05
N VAL A 274 14.87 5.98 -9.79
CA VAL A 274 14.94 7.38 -9.37
C VAL A 274 14.24 7.59 -8.01
N LEU A 275 13.07 6.98 -7.80
CA LEU A 275 12.35 7.06 -6.53
C LEU A 275 13.08 6.33 -5.40
N ALA A 276 13.58 5.13 -5.66
CA ALA A 276 14.32 4.36 -4.65
C ALA A 276 15.61 5.07 -4.25
N ASP A 277 16.34 5.66 -5.21
CA ASP A 277 17.55 6.44 -4.94
C ASP A 277 17.22 7.71 -4.13
N ALA A 278 16.13 8.39 -4.46
CA ALA A 278 15.71 9.60 -3.75
C ALA A 278 15.28 9.30 -2.30
N ASN A 279 14.48 8.28 -2.10
CA ASN A 279 13.95 7.94 -0.77
C ASN A 279 15.01 7.29 0.12
N VAL A 280 15.68 6.24 -0.38
CA VAL A 280 16.50 5.36 0.45
C VAL A 280 17.98 5.65 0.27
N SER A 281 18.51 5.64 -0.98
CA SER A 281 19.94 5.83 -1.18
C SER A 281 20.41 7.22 -0.74
N ALA A 282 19.61 8.27 -0.97
CA ALA A 282 19.92 9.63 -0.50
C ALA A 282 19.94 9.68 1.03
N SER A 283 18.96 9.07 1.69
CA SER A 283 18.88 8.99 3.15
C SER A 283 20.05 8.23 3.76
N LEU A 284 20.44 7.08 3.19
CA LEU A 284 21.56 6.28 3.69
C LEU A 284 22.93 6.95 3.50
N ARG A 285 23.08 7.80 2.48
CA ARG A 285 24.32 8.57 2.23
C ARG A 285 24.41 9.87 3.01
N HIS A 286 23.30 10.34 3.58
CA HIS A 286 23.27 11.58 4.34
C HIS A 286 23.84 11.39 5.74
N THR A 287 24.80 12.24 6.12
CA THR A 287 25.38 12.22 7.47
C THR A 287 24.50 13.03 8.41
N SER A 288 24.01 12.38 9.47
CA SER A 288 23.25 13.00 10.56
C SER A 288 23.80 12.48 11.88
N PRO A 289 24.14 13.37 12.85
CA PRO A 289 24.62 12.94 14.17
C PRO A 289 23.64 12.04 14.91
N ASP A 290 22.34 12.26 14.68
CA ASP A 290 21.25 11.52 15.36
C ASP A 290 20.80 10.27 14.58
N GLY A 291 21.37 10.00 13.38
CA GLY A 291 21.00 8.86 12.54
C GLY A 291 19.57 8.89 12.01
N TYR A 292 18.93 10.05 11.98
CA TYR A 292 17.51 10.18 11.57
C TYR A 292 17.21 9.65 10.16
N PRO A 293 18.04 9.90 9.12
CA PRO A 293 17.77 9.33 7.79
C PRO A 293 17.78 7.80 7.76
N GLN A 294 18.65 7.17 8.56
CA GLN A 294 18.72 5.71 8.69
C GLN A 294 17.48 5.17 9.44
N MET A 295 17.00 5.90 10.46
CA MET A 295 15.75 5.57 11.16
C MET A 295 14.54 5.64 10.21
N PHE A 296 14.50 6.66 9.34
CA PHE A 296 13.48 6.76 8.31
C PHE A 296 13.49 5.54 7.38
N VAL A 297 14.66 5.13 6.89
CA VAL A 297 14.79 3.95 6.01
C VAL A 297 14.32 2.69 6.72
N ALA A 298 14.69 2.50 7.99
CA ALA A 298 14.22 1.35 8.77
C ALA A 298 12.68 1.34 8.93
N GLY A 299 12.06 2.48 9.20
CA GLY A 299 10.59 2.63 9.26
C GLY A 299 9.93 2.32 7.91
N TRP A 300 10.51 2.83 6.82
CA TRP A 300 10.06 2.57 5.46
C TRP A 300 10.07 1.07 5.13
N GLU A 301 11.14 0.37 5.46
CA GLU A 301 11.26 -1.08 5.23
C GLU A 301 10.26 -1.85 6.09
N ILE A 302 10.10 -1.51 7.36
CA ILE A 302 9.12 -2.14 8.27
C ILE A 302 7.70 -2.00 7.70
N ARG A 303 7.30 -0.81 7.24
CA ARG A 303 5.99 -0.58 6.63
C ARG A 303 5.82 -1.45 5.38
N ASN A 304 6.79 -1.45 4.47
CA ASN A 304 6.73 -2.27 3.26
C ASN A 304 6.66 -3.78 3.57
N LEU A 305 7.40 -4.28 4.56
CA LEU A 305 7.32 -5.69 4.99
C LEU A 305 5.93 -6.06 5.50
N ARG A 306 5.30 -5.18 6.28
CA ARG A 306 3.93 -5.38 6.75
C ARG A 306 2.93 -5.41 5.60
N MET A 307 3.02 -4.43 4.71
CA MET A 307 2.17 -4.37 3.52
C MET A 307 2.32 -5.62 2.65
N VAL A 308 3.54 -6.08 2.40
CA VAL A 308 3.82 -7.29 1.62
C VAL A 308 3.26 -8.54 2.30
N ALA A 309 3.37 -8.64 3.63
CA ALA A 309 2.74 -9.72 4.40
C ALA A 309 1.21 -9.70 4.27
N ASN A 310 0.60 -8.51 4.37
CA ASN A 310 -0.85 -8.32 4.18
C ASN A 310 -1.28 -8.68 2.75
N VAL A 311 -0.50 -8.31 1.72
CA VAL A 311 -0.79 -8.77 0.34
C VAL A 311 -0.76 -10.29 0.26
N ARG A 312 0.28 -10.95 0.80
CA ARG A 312 0.40 -12.42 0.78
C ARG A 312 -0.76 -13.11 1.47
N GLU A 313 -1.28 -12.53 2.54
CA GLU A 313 -2.42 -13.07 3.28
C GLU A 313 -3.69 -13.13 2.43
N THR A 314 -3.94 -12.16 1.54
CA THR A 314 -5.17 -12.11 0.71
C THR A 314 -5.34 -13.31 -0.21
N PHE A 315 -4.26 -13.99 -0.58
CA PHE A 315 -4.31 -15.17 -1.47
C PHE A 315 -3.69 -16.43 -0.84
N ARG A 316 -3.49 -16.44 0.49
CA ARG A 316 -2.99 -17.63 1.20
C ARG A 316 -3.84 -18.87 0.92
N GLU A 317 -5.16 -18.72 0.86
CA GLU A 317 -6.13 -19.78 0.65
C GLU A 317 -6.53 -19.96 -0.82
N ARG A 318 -5.84 -19.30 -1.74
CA ARG A 318 -6.12 -19.31 -3.19
C ARG A 318 -4.85 -19.55 -4.00
N PRO A 319 -4.31 -20.78 -3.99
CA PRO A 319 -3.17 -21.12 -4.85
C PRO A 319 -3.47 -20.82 -6.31
N GLY A 320 -2.53 -20.17 -7.00
CA GLY A 320 -2.70 -19.81 -8.42
C GLY A 320 -3.53 -18.55 -8.69
N ALA A 321 -3.97 -17.81 -7.65
CA ALA A 321 -4.73 -16.58 -7.83
C ALA A 321 -3.96 -15.52 -8.63
N ARG A 322 -4.70 -14.75 -9.43
CA ARG A 322 -4.19 -13.51 -10.04
C ARG A 322 -4.52 -12.34 -9.14
N VAL A 323 -3.46 -11.67 -8.69
CA VAL A 323 -3.53 -10.57 -7.73
C VAL A 323 -3.04 -9.29 -8.39
N LEU A 324 -3.81 -8.22 -8.31
CA LEU A 324 -3.37 -6.87 -8.64
C LEU A 324 -3.16 -6.10 -7.34
N SER A 325 -1.94 -5.64 -7.10
CA SER A 325 -1.63 -4.75 -5.98
C SER A 325 -1.46 -3.33 -6.48
N VAL A 326 -2.35 -2.42 -6.06
CA VAL A 326 -2.33 -0.99 -6.41
C VAL A 326 -1.69 -0.24 -5.25
N VAL A 327 -0.50 0.31 -5.48
CA VAL A 327 0.33 0.90 -4.43
C VAL A 327 1.11 2.10 -4.99
N GLY A 328 1.47 3.07 -4.15
CA GLY A 328 2.33 4.18 -4.58
C GLY A 328 3.61 3.68 -5.24
N SER A 329 4.02 4.31 -6.35
CA SER A 329 5.16 3.85 -7.16
C SER A 329 6.46 3.74 -6.37
N SER A 330 6.60 4.48 -5.26
CA SER A 330 7.74 4.39 -4.36
C SER A 330 7.83 3.06 -3.59
N HIS A 331 6.70 2.37 -3.37
CA HIS A 331 6.63 1.06 -2.70
C HIS A 331 6.89 -0.11 -3.64
N LYS A 332 6.57 0.06 -4.92
CA LYS A 332 6.62 -1.05 -5.91
C LYS A 332 7.95 -1.82 -5.93
N PRO A 333 9.14 -1.22 -5.88
CA PRO A 333 10.38 -2.00 -5.90
C PRO A 333 10.51 -2.99 -4.74
N TRP A 334 10.01 -2.63 -3.55
CA TRP A 334 9.98 -3.51 -2.36
C TRP A 334 8.96 -4.63 -2.53
N PHE A 335 7.78 -4.30 -3.07
CA PHE A 335 6.73 -5.29 -3.35
C PHE A 335 7.21 -6.33 -4.35
N ASP A 336 7.74 -5.89 -5.50
CA ASP A 336 8.27 -6.80 -6.53
C ASP A 336 9.38 -7.70 -5.97
N ALA A 337 10.34 -7.11 -5.23
CA ALA A 337 11.47 -7.85 -4.68
C ALA A 337 11.04 -8.86 -3.61
N TRP A 338 10.20 -8.47 -2.67
CA TRP A 338 9.90 -9.33 -1.53
C TRP A 338 8.79 -10.34 -1.81
N LEU A 339 7.76 -9.98 -2.59
CA LEU A 339 6.77 -10.94 -3.06
C LEU A 339 7.41 -11.97 -4.01
N GLY A 340 8.33 -11.53 -4.89
CA GLY A 340 9.05 -12.42 -5.79
C GLY A 340 10.00 -13.42 -5.13
N GLN A 341 10.34 -13.21 -3.84
CA GLN A 341 11.10 -14.18 -3.03
C GLN A 341 10.21 -15.21 -2.32
N MET A 342 8.89 -15.04 -2.37
CA MET A 342 7.96 -15.97 -1.72
C MET A 342 7.69 -17.19 -2.59
N GLN A 343 7.63 -18.37 -1.96
CA GLN A 343 7.38 -19.63 -2.66
C GLN A 343 6.01 -19.64 -3.32
N GLY A 344 5.97 -20.12 -4.56
CA GLY A 344 4.74 -20.24 -5.34
C GLY A 344 4.17 -18.89 -5.81
N VAL A 345 5.01 -17.84 -5.91
CA VAL A 345 4.63 -16.51 -6.38
C VAL A 345 5.47 -16.12 -7.60
N ASP A 346 4.81 -15.66 -8.66
CA ASP A 346 5.42 -15.05 -9.82
C ASP A 346 5.03 -13.57 -9.89
N ILE A 347 6.03 -12.69 -10.03
CA ILE A 347 5.77 -11.27 -10.28
C ILE A 347 5.55 -11.08 -11.78
N VAL A 348 4.39 -10.53 -12.11
CA VAL A 348 4.00 -10.27 -13.50
C VAL A 348 4.64 -8.95 -13.97
N ASP A 349 5.23 -8.97 -15.15
CA ASP A 349 5.80 -7.77 -15.76
C ASP A 349 4.69 -6.75 -16.09
N VAL A 350 4.68 -5.65 -15.35
CA VAL A 350 3.70 -4.58 -15.53
C VAL A 350 3.84 -3.90 -16.90
N GLU A 351 5.05 -3.81 -17.45
CA GLU A 351 5.26 -3.21 -18.78
C GLU A 351 4.59 -4.07 -19.87
N ALA A 352 4.64 -5.39 -19.73
CA ALA A 352 3.97 -6.31 -20.65
C ALA A 352 2.44 -6.18 -20.58
N VAL A 353 1.88 -6.01 -19.38
CA VAL A 353 0.43 -5.84 -19.19
C VAL A 353 -0.07 -4.48 -19.70
N LEU A 354 0.71 -3.43 -19.53
CA LEU A 354 0.32 -2.08 -19.96
C LEU A 354 0.60 -1.78 -21.45
N LYS A 355 1.22 -2.68 -22.19
CA LYS A 355 1.36 -2.56 -23.66
C LYS A 355 0.04 -2.64 -24.36
#